data_6748af07059946b707e8f872c0961ac2
#
_entry.id   6748af07059946b707e8f872c0961ac2
#
_cell.length_a   1.000
_cell.length_b   1.000
_cell.length_c   1.000
_cell.angle_alpha   90.00
_cell.angle_beta   90.00
_cell.angle_gamma   90.00
#
_symmetry.space_group_name_H-M   'P 1'
#
loop_
_entity.id
_entity.type
_entity.pdbx_description
1 polymer ?
#
loop_
_entity_poly.entity_id
_entity_poly.type
_entity_poly.pdbx_seq_one_letter_code
_entity_poly.pdbx_strand_id
1 'polypeptide(L)'
;MNNSKQFIIVTGMSGAGKTMTLKVLEDFGFITIDNLPPELLPQLFRLVSERPEANKSRGVVATVDVRNVSKNFVKVIDDISSAWEGDVKVIFLTASDEELLRRYERTRRVHPLNKGLSTREGILAEREILSPVLDRADIVIDTSMMDLHQHRERLLKEFFEEDGGISILISSFGYKYGVPQDSSFVIDVRCLPNPYYVDELKNLTGTDKPVKDYLLEYPETKEFIDLTKNFLDFAIPQFLNNVRGQLHIAVGCTGGRHRSVAMAEWLYEIYSQIYSGVCVIHRDKGHGHQ
;
A
#
# COMPACT_ATOMS: atom_id res chain seq x y z
N MET A 1 19.53 1.45 0.50
CA MET A 1 18.43 2.31 0.90
C MET A 1 17.90 1.83 2.23
N ASN A 2 17.83 2.69 3.23
CA ASN A 2 17.43 2.32 4.59
C ASN A 2 15.96 1.84 4.60
N ASN A 3 15.76 0.56 4.79
CA ASN A 3 14.44 -0.07 4.96
C ASN A 3 13.98 0.11 6.42
N SER A 4 14.04 1.36 6.92
CA SER A 4 13.55 1.67 8.26
C SER A 4 12.02 1.62 8.23
N LYS A 5 11.44 0.74 9.05
CA LYS A 5 10.00 0.62 9.18
C LYS A 5 9.41 1.94 9.65
N GLN A 6 8.31 2.36 9.05
CA GLN A 6 7.58 3.56 9.46
C GLN A 6 6.57 3.21 10.56
N PHE A 7 6.49 4.05 11.56
CA PHE A 7 5.46 4.01 12.58
C PHE A 7 4.58 5.25 12.47
N ILE A 8 3.31 5.05 12.09
CA ILE A 8 2.39 6.14 11.82
C ILE A 8 1.29 6.18 12.88
N ILE A 9 1.12 7.32 13.53
CA ILE A 9 0.03 7.59 14.46
C ILE A 9 -0.97 8.48 13.74
N VAL A 10 -2.20 8.01 13.55
CA VAL A 10 -3.28 8.79 12.93
C VAL A 10 -4.25 9.22 14.01
N THR A 11 -4.44 10.50 14.14
CA THR A 11 -5.42 11.08 15.08
C THR A 11 -6.16 12.24 14.42
N GLY A 12 -6.96 12.99 15.17
CA GLY A 12 -7.72 14.13 14.65
C GLY A 12 -9.21 14.01 14.86
N MET A 13 -9.95 14.97 14.31
CA MET A 13 -11.37 15.17 14.55
C MET A 13 -12.21 13.94 14.22
N SER A 14 -13.18 13.66 15.05
CA SER A 14 -14.17 12.61 14.81
C SER A 14 -15.00 12.96 13.56
N GLY A 15 -15.05 12.04 12.60
CA GLY A 15 -15.68 12.29 11.30
C GLY A 15 -14.72 12.88 10.23
N ALA A 16 -13.47 13.18 10.57
CA ALA A 16 -12.49 13.70 9.60
C ALA A 16 -11.86 12.64 8.66
N GLY A 17 -12.17 11.34 8.82
CA GLY A 17 -11.76 10.31 7.86
C GLY A 17 -10.69 9.32 8.33
N LYS A 18 -10.41 9.19 9.63
CA LYS A 18 -9.43 8.25 10.21
C LYS A 18 -9.56 6.81 9.68
N THR A 19 -10.76 6.26 9.65
CA THR A 19 -11.02 4.91 9.14
C THR A 19 -10.70 4.77 7.65
N MET A 20 -10.92 5.83 6.86
CA MET A 20 -10.55 5.83 5.44
C MET A 20 -9.03 5.85 5.28
N THR A 21 -8.33 6.66 6.07
CA THR A 21 -6.87 6.69 6.11
C THR A 21 -6.29 5.32 6.42
N LEU A 22 -6.84 4.60 7.42
CA LEU A 22 -6.40 3.24 7.73
C LEU A 22 -6.55 2.30 6.52
N LYS A 23 -7.72 2.29 5.88
CA LYS A 23 -7.97 1.43 4.70
C LYS A 23 -6.98 1.72 3.57
N VAL A 24 -6.74 3.00 3.30
CA VAL A 24 -5.76 3.38 2.27
C VAL A 24 -4.38 2.86 2.61
N LEU A 25 -3.90 3.07 3.84
CA LEU A 25 -2.56 2.63 4.25
C LEU A 25 -2.44 1.10 4.34
N GLU A 26 -3.53 0.38 4.68
CA GLU A 26 -3.62 -1.08 4.62
C GLU A 26 -3.43 -1.60 3.19
N ASP A 27 -4.12 -1.00 2.20
CA ASP A 27 -3.96 -1.31 0.77
C ASP A 27 -2.51 -1.12 0.30
N PHE A 28 -1.75 -0.26 0.96
CA PHE A 28 -0.32 -0.01 0.68
C PHE A 28 0.64 -0.85 1.51
N GLY A 29 0.15 -1.89 2.17
CA GLY A 29 0.98 -2.88 2.85
C GLY A 29 1.43 -2.49 4.27
N PHE A 30 0.76 -1.51 4.90
CA PHE A 30 0.92 -1.24 6.33
C PHE A 30 0.05 -2.19 7.16
N ILE A 31 0.54 -2.55 8.34
CA ILE A 31 -0.30 -3.18 9.38
C ILE A 31 -1.10 -2.09 10.06
N THR A 32 -2.43 -2.19 10.05
CA THR A 32 -3.32 -1.16 10.59
C THR A 32 -4.00 -1.61 11.89
N ILE A 33 -4.08 -0.71 12.86
CA ILE A 33 -4.74 -0.94 14.15
C ILE A 33 -5.66 0.25 14.40
N ASP A 34 -6.96 -0.01 14.54
CA ASP A 34 -7.95 1.03 14.80
C ASP A 34 -8.20 1.23 16.29
N ASN A 35 -8.35 2.49 16.66
CA ASN A 35 -8.77 2.93 18.00
C ASN A 35 -7.90 2.37 19.15
N LEU A 36 -6.59 2.44 19.00
CA LEU A 36 -5.64 1.99 20.01
C LEU A 36 -5.56 3.00 21.17
N PRO A 37 -5.68 2.56 22.44
CA PRO A 37 -5.36 3.42 23.59
C PRO A 37 -3.91 3.90 23.54
N PRO A 38 -3.63 5.19 23.81
CA PRO A 38 -2.26 5.73 23.76
C PRO A 38 -1.24 4.97 24.62
N GLU A 39 -1.70 4.44 25.75
CA GLU A 39 -0.86 3.69 26.70
C GLU A 39 -0.33 2.37 26.10
N LEU A 40 -0.98 1.85 25.08
CA LEU A 40 -0.54 0.63 24.37
C LEU A 40 0.40 0.92 23.19
N LEU A 41 0.51 2.17 22.75
CA LEU A 41 1.43 2.54 21.66
C LEU A 41 2.88 2.11 21.91
N PRO A 42 3.48 2.32 23.10
CA PRO A 42 4.85 1.87 23.38
C PRO A 42 5.02 0.35 23.32
N GLN A 43 3.98 -0.41 23.70
CA GLN A 43 4.00 -1.88 23.66
C GLN A 43 3.89 -2.38 22.22
N LEU A 44 2.97 -1.80 21.44
CA LEU A 44 2.86 -2.09 20.01
C LEU A 44 4.18 -1.80 19.29
N PHE A 45 4.76 -0.69 19.60
CA PHE A 45 6.04 -0.25 19.09
C PHE A 45 7.16 -1.27 19.33
N ARG A 46 7.33 -1.78 20.56
CA ARG A 46 8.29 -2.84 20.88
C ARG A 46 8.03 -4.11 20.11
N LEU A 47 6.77 -4.55 20.04
CA LEU A 47 6.39 -5.77 19.29
C LEU A 47 6.76 -5.69 17.81
N VAL A 48 6.64 -4.51 17.21
CA VAL A 48 6.97 -4.29 15.79
C VAL A 48 8.48 -4.26 15.56
N SER A 49 9.24 -3.68 16.50
CA SER A 49 10.70 -3.61 16.43
C SER A 49 11.36 -4.97 16.59
N GLU A 50 10.83 -5.82 17.47
CA GLU A 50 11.43 -7.10 17.85
C GLU A 50 11.10 -8.26 16.88
N ARG A 51 10.13 -8.11 15.95
CA ARG A 51 9.70 -9.18 15.04
C ARG A 51 10.29 -9.03 13.63
N PRO A 52 11.30 -9.85 13.25
CA PRO A 52 11.89 -9.84 11.91
C PRO A 52 10.89 -10.24 10.81
N GLU A 53 9.88 -11.08 11.12
CA GLU A 53 8.88 -11.54 10.16
C GLU A 53 7.90 -10.44 9.72
N ALA A 54 7.79 -9.35 10.47
CA ALA A 54 7.13 -8.13 10.02
C ALA A 54 7.90 -7.42 8.87
N ASN A 55 8.98 -8.02 8.36
CA ASN A 55 9.79 -7.50 7.24
C ASN A 55 9.04 -7.44 5.91
N LYS A 56 7.84 -8.03 5.80
CA LYS A 56 7.00 -7.91 4.60
C LYS A 56 6.08 -6.68 4.61
N SER A 57 5.91 -6.00 5.75
CA SER A 57 5.11 -4.79 5.85
C SER A 57 5.97 -3.53 5.76
N ARG A 58 5.43 -2.46 5.19
CA ARG A 58 6.08 -1.14 5.13
C ARG A 58 6.22 -0.48 6.51
N GLY A 59 5.37 -0.89 7.45
CA GLY A 59 5.34 -0.35 8.81
C GLY A 59 4.02 -0.62 9.50
N VAL A 60 3.75 0.12 10.55
CA VAL A 60 2.51 0.03 11.33
C VAL A 60 1.83 1.38 11.43
N VAL A 61 0.51 1.37 11.29
CA VAL A 61 -0.36 2.53 11.47
C VAL A 61 -1.33 2.27 12.60
N ALA A 62 -1.36 3.14 13.58
CA ALA A 62 -2.34 3.07 14.69
C ALA A 62 -3.20 4.33 14.71
N THR A 63 -4.53 4.20 14.82
CA THR A 63 -5.38 5.36 15.11
C THR A 63 -5.60 5.53 16.61
N VAL A 64 -5.64 6.78 17.03
CA VAL A 64 -6.03 7.19 18.39
C VAL A 64 -7.24 8.09 18.30
N ASP A 65 -8.32 7.68 18.97
CA ASP A 65 -9.59 8.45 19.03
C ASP A 65 -9.57 9.45 20.19
N VAL A 66 -10.29 10.57 20.04
CA VAL A 66 -10.39 11.62 21.07
C VAL A 66 -10.81 11.10 22.44
N ARG A 67 -11.64 10.04 22.48
CA ARG A 67 -12.09 9.40 23.75
C ARG A 67 -10.95 8.84 24.57
N ASN A 68 -9.85 8.50 23.90
CA ASN A 68 -8.66 7.92 24.50
C ASN A 68 -7.52 8.94 24.66
N VAL A 69 -7.69 10.17 24.16
CA VAL A 69 -6.67 11.22 24.30
C VAL A 69 -6.61 11.68 25.75
N SER A 70 -5.52 11.40 26.40
CA SER A 70 -5.20 11.88 27.75
C SER A 70 -4.25 13.09 27.68
N LYS A 71 -4.12 13.83 28.79
CA LYS A 71 -3.15 14.94 28.91
C LYS A 71 -1.70 14.49 28.64
N ASN A 72 -1.43 13.19 28.74
CA ASN A 72 -0.10 12.62 28.52
C ASN A 72 0.11 12.12 27.09
N PHE A 73 -0.85 12.25 26.18
CA PHE A 73 -0.75 11.68 24.83
C PHE A 73 0.42 12.26 24.04
N VAL A 74 0.62 13.59 24.08
CA VAL A 74 1.78 14.24 23.44
C VAL A 74 3.09 13.68 23.99
N LYS A 75 3.18 13.52 25.32
CA LYS A 75 4.36 12.92 25.93
C LYS A 75 4.60 11.49 25.46
N VAL A 76 3.57 10.67 25.31
CA VAL A 76 3.68 9.30 24.78
C VAL A 76 4.24 9.33 23.34
N ILE A 77 3.78 10.27 22.52
CA ILE A 77 4.31 10.46 21.14
C ILE A 77 5.80 10.81 21.19
N ASP A 78 6.20 11.76 22.04
CA ASP A 78 7.57 12.21 22.16
C ASP A 78 8.50 11.11 22.71
N ASP A 79 8.04 10.36 23.69
CA ASP A 79 8.76 9.22 24.25
C ASP A 79 9.01 8.13 23.17
N ILE A 80 8.01 7.85 22.35
CA ILE A 80 8.13 6.89 21.22
C ILE A 80 9.10 7.45 20.17
N SER A 81 8.92 8.70 19.75
CA SER A 81 9.77 9.33 18.73
C SER A 81 11.24 9.38 19.15
N SER A 82 11.51 9.53 20.45
CA SER A 82 12.87 9.54 20.99
C SER A 82 13.50 8.14 21.12
N ALA A 83 12.67 7.10 21.25
CA ALA A 83 13.11 5.72 21.47
C ALA A 83 13.28 4.92 20.16
N TRP A 84 12.79 5.46 19.05
CA TRP A 84 12.80 4.77 17.75
C TRP A 84 13.94 5.22 16.84
N GLU A 85 14.69 4.26 16.32
CA GLU A 85 15.72 4.51 15.30
C GLU A 85 15.15 4.67 13.88
N GLY A 86 13.81 4.60 13.72
CA GLY A 86 13.09 4.74 12.46
C GLY A 86 12.27 6.03 12.38
N ASP A 87 11.42 6.12 11.36
CA ASP A 87 10.57 7.27 11.11
C ASP A 87 9.21 7.13 11.85
N VAL A 88 8.95 8.01 12.81
CA VAL A 88 7.65 8.11 13.51
C VAL A 88 6.94 9.35 12.98
N LYS A 89 5.77 9.18 12.37
CA LYS A 89 4.96 10.28 11.84
C LYS A 89 3.60 10.37 12.54
N VAL A 90 3.21 11.57 12.90
CA VAL A 90 1.90 11.89 13.44
C VAL A 90 1.08 12.60 12.39
N ILE A 91 -0.02 11.96 11.97
CA ILE A 91 -0.99 12.54 11.04
C ILE A 91 -2.19 13.05 11.83
N PHE A 92 -2.51 14.32 11.66
CA PHE A 92 -3.71 14.92 12.21
C PHE A 92 -4.73 15.18 11.09
N LEU A 93 -5.89 14.52 11.19
CA LEU A 93 -7.01 14.73 10.27
C LEU A 93 -7.98 15.77 10.84
N THR A 94 -8.30 16.78 10.05
CA THR A 94 -9.29 17.80 10.40
C THR A 94 -10.32 18.01 9.30
N ALA A 95 -11.37 18.72 9.61
CA ALA A 95 -12.31 19.31 8.68
C ALA A 95 -12.97 20.53 9.32
N SER A 96 -13.63 21.41 8.52
CA SER A 96 -14.40 22.52 9.05
C SER A 96 -15.57 22.04 9.92
N ASP A 97 -16.01 22.87 10.86
CA ASP A 97 -17.11 22.51 11.75
C ASP A 97 -18.41 22.25 11.00
N GLU A 98 -18.66 23.02 9.93
CA GLU A 98 -19.81 22.86 9.05
C GLU A 98 -19.78 21.50 8.34
N GLU A 99 -18.60 21.10 7.83
CA GLU A 99 -18.46 19.82 7.17
C GLU A 99 -18.59 18.65 8.15
N LEU A 100 -18.01 18.77 9.35
CA LEU A 100 -18.17 17.75 10.38
C LEU A 100 -19.63 17.60 10.79
N LEU A 101 -20.35 18.70 11.02
CA LEU A 101 -21.79 18.68 11.32
C LEU A 101 -22.56 17.95 10.22
N ARG A 102 -22.32 18.31 8.94
CA ARG A 102 -22.95 17.66 7.78
C ARG A 102 -22.67 16.15 7.72
N ARG A 103 -21.46 15.73 8.04
CA ARG A 103 -21.08 14.30 8.08
C ARG A 103 -21.81 13.56 9.19
N TYR A 104 -21.95 14.17 10.37
CA TYR A 104 -22.71 13.60 11.49
C TYR A 104 -24.19 13.44 11.14
N GLU A 105 -24.82 14.46 10.57
CA GLU A 105 -26.22 14.40 10.11
C GLU A 105 -26.44 13.28 9.09
N ARG A 106 -25.56 13.20 8.08
CA ARG A 106 -25.64 12.19 7.02
C ARG A 106 -25.51 10.76 7.57
N THR A 107 -24.61 10.56 8.55
CA THR A 107 -24.36 9.22 9.11
C THR A 107 -25.26 8.87 10.29
N ARG A 108 -26.06 9.82 10.78
CA ARG A 108 -26.90 9.68 11.98
C ARG A 108 -26.14 9.17 13.20
N ARG A 109 -24.85 9.48 13.31
CA ARG A 109 -24.02 9.11 14.45
C ARG A 109 -24.06 10.19 15.53
N VAL A 110 -23.93 9.75 16.77
CA VAL A 110 -23.78 10.65 17.91
C VAL A 110 -22.31 11.00 18.09
N HIS A 111 -22.02 12.27 18.37
CA HIS A 111 -20.63 12.71 18.59
C HIS A 111 -20.03 12.01 19.83
N PRO A 112 -18.75 11.57 19.80
CA PRO A 112 -18.13 10.82 20.90
C PRO A 112 -18.15 11.53 22.25
N LEU A 113 -18.08 12.86 22.23
CA LEU A 113 -18.13 13.69 23.45
C LEU A 113 -19.55 14.18 23.80
N ASN A 114 -20.58 13.61 23.18
CA ASN A 114 -21.98 13.98 23.51
C ASN A 114 -22.38 13.41 24.86
N LYS A 115 -22.05 14.17 25.93
CA LYS A 115 -22.51 13.96 27.29
C LYS A 115 -23.54 15.05 27.67
N GLY A 116 -24.64 15.12 26.89
CA GLY A 116 -25.65 16.17 27.03
C GLY A 116 -25.38 17.46 26.25
N LEU A 117 -24.34 17.46 25.41
CA LEU A 117 -23.99 18.56 24.52
C LEU A 117 -24.66 18.36 23.15
N SER A 118 -24.88 19.43 22.41
CA SER A 118 -25.19 19.36 20.98
C SER A 118 -23.98 18.84 20.18
N THR A 119 -24.20 18.34 18.99
CA THR A 119 -23.10 17.89 18.11
C THR A 119 -22.07 19.01 17.89
N ARG A 120 -22.54 20.26 17.74
CA ARG A 120 -21.65 21.42 17.53
C ARG A 120 -20.77 21.69 18.74
N GLU A 121 -21.36 21.68 19.94
CA GLU A 121 -20.59 21.85 21.20
C GLU A 121 -19.59 20.71 21.40
N GLY A 122 -19.96 19.47 21.00
CA GLY A 122 -19.07 18.33 21.03
C GLY A 122 -17.86 18.51 20.09
N ILE A 123 -18.06 19.04 18.88
CA ILE A 123 -16.97 19.35 17.92
C ILE A 123 -16.03 20.42 18.49
N LEU A 124 -16.57 21.50 19.07
CA LEU A 124 -15.75 22.56 19.68
C LEU A 124 -14.92 22.04 20.86
N ALA A 125 -15.53 21.25 21.74
CA ALA A 125 -14.83 20.65 22.87
C ALA A 125 -13.74 19.67 22.40
N GLU A 126 -13.98 18.91 21.30
CA GLU A 126 -12.99 18.02 20.70
C GLU A 126 -11.78 18.79 20.15
N ARG A 127 -11.98 19.94 19.51
CA ARG A 127 -10.89 20.81 19.04
C ARG A 127 -9.99 21.28 20.18
N GLU A 128 -10.58 21.71 21.29
CA GLU A 128 -9.81 22.13 22.48
C GLU A 128 -8.97 20.98 23.05
N ILE A 129 -9.56 19.78 23.16
CA ILE A 129 -8.86 18.59 23.65
C ILE A 129 -7.70 18.19 22.72
N LEU A 130 -7.91 18.30 21.41
CA LEU A 130 -6.94 17.86 20.41
C LEU A 130 -5.93 18.94 20.01
N SER A 131 -6.09 20.20 20.43
CA SER A 131 -5.17 21.29 20.09
C SER A 131 -3.69 20.96 20.37
N PRO A 132 -3.29 20.43 21.54
CA PRO A 132 -1.90 20.10 21.80
C PRO A 132 -1.34 19.01 20.86
N VAL A 133 -2.22 18.12 20.36
CA VAL A 133 -1.84 17.08 19.42
C VAL A 133 -1.72 17.63 18.00
N LEU A 134 -2.56 18.58 17.64
CA LEU A 134 -2.47 19.31 16.39
C LEU A 134 -1.14 20.06 16.27
N ASP A 135 -0.72 20.74 17.35
CA ASP A 135 0.55 21.47 17.39
C ASP A 135 1.78 20.55 17.27
N ARG A 136 1.63 19.26 17.64
CA ARG A 136 2.68 18.23 17.57
C ARG A 136 2.67 17.44 16.28
N ALA A 137 1.61 17.58 15.47
CA ALA A 137 1.45 16.79 14.26
C ALA A 137 2.53 17.11 13.21
N ASP A 138 3.10 16.07 12.61
CA ASP A 138 4.06 16.22 11.50
C ASP A 138 3.33 16.51 10.19
N ILE A 139 2.11 15.98 10.03
CA ILE A 139 1.27 16.12 8.86
C ILE A 139 -0.14 16.49 9.28
N VAL A 140 -0.67 17.59 8.74
CA VAL A 140 -2.08 17.99 8.92
C VAL A 140 -2.82 17.89 7.59
N ILE A 141 -3.91 17.13 7.58
CA ILE A 141 -4.76 16.96 6.39
C ILE A 141 -6.15 17.51 6.69
N ASP A 142 -6.50 18.60 6.02
CA ASP A 142 -7.86 19.14 6.04
C ASP A 142 -8.70 18.44 4.95
N THR A 143 -9.70 17.68 5.39
CA THR A 143 -10.58 16.91 4.53
C THR A 143 -11.90 17.61 4.19
N SER A 144 -12.05 18.91 4.54
CA SER A 144 -13.31 19.66 4.37
C SER A 144 -13.88 19.62 2.96
N MET A 145 -12.99 19.81 1.99
CA MET A 145 -13.35 19.87 0.56
C MET A 145 -12.94 18.62 -0.22
N MET A 146 -12.51 17.56 0.47
CA MET A 146 -12.03 16.34 -0.15
C MET A 146 -13.14 15.30 -0.26
N ASP A 147 -13.31 14.74 -1.45
CA ASP A 147 -13.99 13.47 -1.63
C ASP A 147 -13.06 12.30 -1.22
N LEU A 148 -13.59 11.07 -1.21
CA LEU A 148 -12.82 9.88 -0.83
C LEU A 148 -11.58 9.67 -1.68
N HIS A 149 -11.68 10.06 -2.95
CA HIS A 149 -10.62 9.92 -3.92
C HIS A 149 -9.50 10.94 -3.67
N GLN A 150 -9.84 12.22 -3.52
CA GLN A 150 -8.89 13.30 -3.21
C GLN A 150 -8.19 13.07 -1.88
N HIS A 151 -8.90 12.51 -0.87
CA HIS A 151 -8.30 12.13 0.40
C HIS A 151 -7.25 11.01 0.21
N ARG A 152 -7.58 9.99 -0.60
CA ARG A 152 -6.62 8.92 -0.95
C ARG A 152 -5.40 9.50 -1.67
N GLU A 153 -5.60 10.36 -2.67
CA GLU A 153 -4.50 11.02 -3.38
C GLU A 153 -3.60 11.84 -2.45
N ARG A 154 -4.20 12.62 -1.55
CA ARG A 154 -3.43 13.42 -0.58
C ARG A 154 -2.56 12.56 0.32
N LEU A 155 -3.08 11.42 0.77
CA LEU A 155 -2.30 10.45 1.55
C LEU A 155 -1.17 9.83 0.71
N LEU A 156 -1.46 9.43 -0.53
CA LEU A 156 -0.45 8.87 -1.41
C LEU A 156 0.68 9.86 -1.68
N LYS A 157 0.33 11.10 -1.93
CA LYS A 157 1.28 12.18 -2.12
C LYS A 157 2.20 12.35 -0.92
N GLU A 158 1.65 12.35 0.29
CA GLU A 158 2.41 12.55 1.52
C GLU A 158 3.38 11.42 1.86
N PHE A 159 2.98 10.17 1.58
CA PHE A 159 3.75 8.99 2.00
C PHE A 159 4.59 8.37 0.89
N PHE A 160 4.32 8.72 -0.35
CA PHE A 160 4.88 8.03 -1.51
C PHE A 160 5.43 8.96 -2.59
N GLU A 161 5.42 10.30 -2.39
CA GLU A 161 6.01 11.25 -3.36
C GLU A 161 7.52 11.09 -3.52
N GLU A 162 8.25 10.71 -2.46
CA GLU A 162 9.69 10.40 -2.58
C GLU A 162 9.94 9.06 -3.28
N ASP A 163 8.93 8.17 -3.33
CA ASP A 163 8.99 6.82 -3.86
C ASP A 163 8.12 6.59 -5.11
N GLY A 164 7.56 7.65 -5.71
CA GLY A 164 6.75 7.52 -6.92
C GLY A 164 5.40 6.81 -6.72
N GLY A 165 4.80 6.91 -5.54
CA GLY A 165 3.35 6.78 -5.16
C GLY A 165 2.45 5.75 -5.80
N ILE A 166 2.91 4.87 -6.69
CA ILE A 166 2.07 3.92 -7.40
C ILE A 166 2.65 2.53 -7.26
N SER A 167 1.79 1.61 -6.82
CA SER A 167 2.11 0.19 -6.78
C SER A 167 2.00 -0.39 -8.19
N ILE A 168 3.11 -0.90 -8.72
CA ILE A 168 3.11 -1.71 -9.93
C ILE A 168 3.10 -3.18 -9.51
N LEU A 169 1.98 -3.85 -9.74
CA LEU A 169 1.86 -5.27 -9.56
C LEU A 169 2.19 -5.98 -10.88
N ILE A 170 3.22 -6.82 -10.87
CA ILE A 170 3.51 -7.73 -11.96
C ILE A 170 3.06 -9.11 -11.54
N SER A 171 2.14 -9.73 -12.30
CA SER A 171 1.68 -11.08 -11.98
C SER A 171 1.93 -12.05 -13.11
N SER A 172 2.27 -13.31 -12.79
CA SER A 172 2.24 -14.38 -13.77
C SER A 172 1.00 -15.26 -13.58
N PHE A 173 0.39 -15.68 -14.69
CA PHE A 173 -0.78 -16.54 -14.68
C PHE A 173 -0.79 -17.58 -15.79
N GLY A 174 -1.65 -18.60 -15.66
CA GLY A 174 -1.95 -19.58 -16.69
C GLY A 174 -3.30 -19.33 -17.33
N TYR A 175 -3.36 -19.23 -18.65
CA TYR A 175 -4.63 -19.04 -19.37
C TYR A 175 -5.65 -20.14 -19.05
N LYS A 176 -5.21 -21.37 -18.74
CA LYS A 176 -6.12 -22.46 -18.33
C LYS A 176 -6.89 -22.17 -17.02
N TYR A 177 -6.40 -21.22 -16.21
CA TYR A 177 -7.03 -20.81 -14.94
C TYR A 177 -7.75 -19.46 -15.04
N GLY A 178 -7.84 -18.90 -16.24
CA GLY A 178 -8.48 -17.60 -16.51
C GLY A 178 -7.53 -16.41 -16.37
N VAL A 179 -7.85 -15.35 -17.07
CA VAL A 179 -7.13 -14.06 -17.02
C VAL A 179 -7.51 -13.31 -15.75
N PRO A 180 -6.58 -12.67 -15.03
CA PRO A 180 -6.92 -11.78 -13.92
C PRO A 180 -7.82 -10.63 -14.40
N GLN A 181 -8.97 -10.44 -13.73
CA GLN A 181 -10.00 -9.47 -14.16
C GLN A 181 -9.60 -8.00 -13.87
N ASP A 182 -8.68 -7.80 -12.93
CA ASP A 182 -8.20 -6.52 -12.43
C ASP A 182 -6.91 -6.05 -13.12
N SER A 183 -6.45 -6.75 -14.18
CA SER A 183 -5.24 -6.39 -14.90
C SER A 183 -5.45 -5.18 -15.82
N SER A 184 -4.54 -4.21 -15.74
CA SER A 184 -4.47 -3.08 -16.66
C SER A 184 -3.86 -3.45 -18.01
N PHE A 185 -2.86 -4.34 -17.97
CA PHE A 185 -2.23 -4.94 -19.15
C PHE A 185 -2.16 -6.44 -19.04
N VAL A 186 -2.40 -7.12 -20.16
CA VAL A 186 -2.22 -8.57 -20.28
C VAL A 186 -1.20 -8.84 -21.40
N ILE A 187 -0.08 -9.46 -21.03
CA ILE A 187 1.00 -9.81 -21.95
C ILE A 187 0.97 -11.32 -22.17
N ASP A 188 0.70 -11.73 -23.41
CA ASP A 188 0.66 -13.14 -23.78
C ASP A 188 2.03 -13.61 -24.26
N VAL A 189 2.65 -14.51 -23.50
CA VAL A 189 3.98 -15.07 -23.81
C VAL A 189 3.93 -16.49 -24.38
N ARG A 190 2.78 -16.93 -24.91
CA ARG A 190 2.63 -18.26 -25.52
C ARG A 190 3.38 -18.40 -26.84
N CYS A 191 3.71 -17.30 -27.51
CA CYS A 191 4.53 -17.26 -28.69
C CYS A 191 6.00 -17.67 -28.46
N LEU A 192 6.48 -17.58 -27.19
CA LEU A 192 7.85 -17.93 -26.84
C LEU A 192 8.06 -19.45 -26.78
N PRO A 193 9.32 -19.94 -26.92
CA PRO A 193 9.68 -21.35 -26.80
C PRO A 193 9.12 -21.97 -25.51
N ASN A 194 8.71 -23.23 -25.58
CA ASN A 194 8.03 -23.86 -24.46
C ASN A 194 8.93 -24.84 -23.70
N PRO A 195 9.43 -24.50 -22.49
CA PRO A 195 10.30 -25.35 -21.69
C PRO A 195 9.67 -26.71 -21.30
N TYR A 196 8.35 -26.82 -21.37
CA TYR A 196 7.62 -28.05 -21.04
C TYR A 196 8.02 -29.24 -21.90
N TYR A 197 8.49 -29.02 -23.14
CA TYR A 197 8.90 -30.06 -24.06
C TYR A 197 10.35 -30.53 -23.83
N VAL A 198 11.08 -29.94 -22.89
CA VAL A 198 12.42 -30.34 -22.45
C VAL A 198 12.30 -31.09 -21.13
N ASP A 199 12.64 -32.39 -21.11
CA ASP A 199 12.39 -33.26 -19.96
C ASP A 199 13.05 -32.75 -18.66
N GLU A 200 14.24 -32.16 -18.75
CA GLU A 200 14.98 -31.61 -17.62
C GLU A 200 14.35 -30.32 -17.08
N LEU A 201 13.59 -29.59 -17.90
CA LEU A 201 12.96 -28.33 -17.53
C LEU A 201 11.49 -28.44 -17.14
N LYS A 202 10.84 -29.55 -17.50
CA LYS A 202 9.41 -29.77 -17.34
C LYS A 202 8.93 -29.58 -15.89
N ASN A 203 9.73 -30.01 -14.92
CA ASN A 203 9.39 -29.96 -13.51
C ASN A 203 9.88 -28.66 -12.81
N LEU A 204 10.71 -27.87 -13.48
CA LEU A 204 11.19 -26.58 -13.00
C LEU A 204 10.14 -25.49 -13.19
N THR A 205 10.47 -24.26 -12.80
CA THR A 205 9.64 -23.08 -12.94
C THR A 205 10.41 -21.95 -13.59
N GLY A 206 9.74 -20.90 -14.03
CA GLY A 206 10.39 -19.72 -14.61
C GLY A 206 11.28 -18.92 -13.64
N THR A 207 11.26 -19.22 -12.34
CA THR A 207 12.23 -18.65 -11.38
C THR A 207 13.57 -19.40 -11.40
N ASP A 208 13.59 -20.62 -11.95
CA ASP A 208 14.78 -21.45 -11.96
C ASP A 208 15.72 -21.06 -13.11
N LYS A 209 17.00 -20.92 -12.81
CA LYS A 209 18.01 -20.47 -13.77
C LYS A 209 18.01 -21.28 -15.08
N PRO A 210 17.95 -22.64 -15.08
CA PRO A 210 17.94 -23.42 -16.33
C PRO A 210 16.78 -23.07 -17.27
N VAL A 211 15.61 -22.73 -16.71
CA VAL A 211 14.45 -22.31 -17.51
C VAL A 211 14.67 -20.92 -18.12
N LYS A 212 15.22 -19.99 -17.34
CA LYS A 212 15.58 -18.64 -17.83
C LYS A 212 16.65 -18.74 -18.93
N ASP A 213 17.71 -19.53 -18.72
CA ASP A 213 18.80 -19.72 -19.67
C ASP A 213 18.27 -20.29 -20.99
N TYR A 214 17.46 -21.38 -20.94
CA TYR A 214 16.83 -21.96 -22.12
C TYR A 214 16.02 -20.93 -22.93
N LEU A 215 15.19 -20.14 -22.26
CA LEU A 215 14.39 -19.12 -22.93
C LEU A 215 15.26 -18.05 -23.60
N LEU A 216 16.38 -17.66 -22.98
CA LEU A 216 17.30 -16.66 -23.49
C LEU A 216 18.22 -17.17 -24.60
N GLU A 217 18.29 -18.47 -24.87
CA GLU A 217 18.98 -19.03 -26.05
C GLU A 217 18.32 -18.61 -27.38
N TYR A 218 17.01 -18.30 -27.31
CA TYR A 218 16.23 -17.92 -28.47
C TYR A 218 16.23 -16.39 -28.67
N PRO A 219 16.69 -15.90 -29.85
CA PRO A 219 16.70 -14.47 -30.15
C PRO A 219 15.32 -13.81 -30.01
N GLU A 220 14.24 -14.53 -30.36
CA GLU A 220 12.85 -14.06 -30.29
C GLU A 220 12.44 -13.72 -28.84
N THR A 221 12.99 -14.41 -27.86
CA THR A 221 12.72 -14.13 -26.46
C THR A 221 13.31 -12.78 -26.04
N LYS A 222 14.56 -12.52 -26.48
CA LYS A 222 15.23 -11.24 -26.17
C LYS A 222 14.51 -10.08 -26.85
N GLU A 223 14.18 -10.25 -28.13
CA GLU A 223 13.42 -9.25 -28.89
C GLU A 223 12.05 -8.97 -28.23
N PHE A 224 11.34 -10.02 -27.79
CA PHE A 224 10.06 -9.87 -27.10
C PHE A 224 10.19 -9.12 -25.78
N ILE A 225 11.25 -9.37 -25.00
CA ILE A 225 11.53 -8.62 -23.76
C ILE A 225 11.76 -7.14 -24.09
N ASP A 226 12.59 -6.84 -25.09
CA ASP A 226 12.91 -5.47 -25.48
C ASP A 226 11.68 -4.70 -25.99
N LEU A 227 10.88 -5.32 -26.84
CA LEU A 227 9.63 -4.73 -27.32
C LEU A 227 8.63 -4.48 -26.19
N THR A 228 8.49 -5.45 -25.29
CA THR A 228 7.61 -5.31 -24.10
C THR A 228 8.10 -4.19 -23.19
N LYS A 229 9.42 -4.13 -22.96
CA LYS A 229 10.03 -3.06 -22.19
C LYS A 229 9.76 -1.69 -22.83
N ASN A 230 10.01 -1.53 -24.11
CA ASN A 230 9.77 -0.26 -24.82
C ASN A 230 8.30 0.17 -24.74
N PHE A 231 7.37 -0.76 -24.87
CA PHE A 231 5.94 -0.48 -24.68
C PHE A 231 5.62 -0.03 -23.26
N LEU A 232 6.13 -0.74 -22.26
CA LEU A 232 5.88 -0.44 -20.87
C LEU A 232 6.59 0.84 -20.42
N ASP A 233 7.77 1.15 -20.90
CA ASP A 233 8.49 2.40 -20.64
C ASP A 233 7.68 3.63 -21.09
N PHE A 234 6.94 3.49 -22.19
CA PHE A 234 5.99 4.50 -22.63
C PHE A 234 4.70 4.47 -21.80
N ALA A 235 4.11 3.30 -21.60
CA ALA A 235 2.77 3.16 -21.05
C ALA A 235 2.71 3.43 -19.54
N ILE A 236 3.69 2.94 -18.76
CA ILE A 236 3.69 3.09 -17.30
C ILE A 236 3.58 4.56 -16.89
N PRO A 237 4.42 5.51 -17.33
CA PRO A 237 4.30 6.91 -16.94
C PRO A 237 2.94 7.52 -17.30
N GLN A 238 2.34 7.15 -18.44
CA GLN A 238 1.03 7.64 -18.84
C GLN A 238 -0.08 7.12 -17.92
N PHE A 239 0.00 5.87 -17.51
CA PHE A 239 -0.93 5.28 -16.53
C PHE A 239 -0.74 5.90 -15.15
N LEU A 240 0.50 6.11 -14.72
CA LEU A 240 0.82 6.72 -13.44
C LEU A 240 0.24 8.14 -13.32
N ASN A 241 0.23 8.89 -14.40
CA ASN A 241 -0.34 10.24 -14.45
C ASN A 241 -1.89 10.26 -14.48
N ASN A 242 -2.52 9.19 -14.98
CA ASN A 242 -3.95 9.19 -15.28
C ASN A 242 -4.76 8.13 -14.51
N VAL A 243 -4.12 7.05 -14.06
CA VAL A 243 -4.76 5.95 -13.32
C VAL A 243 -4.29 5.94 -11.88
N ARG A 244 -5.23 5.90 -10.98
CA ARG A 244 -5.03 6.08 -9.55
C ARG A 244 -5.14 4.75 -8.84
N GLY A 245 -4.08 4.33 -8.19
CA GLY A 245 -4.03 3.09 -7.42
C GLY A 245 -2.92 2.15 -7.87
N GLN A 246 -3.26 0.92 -8.16
CA GLN A 246 -2.33 -0.12 -8.59
C GLN A 246 -2.36 -0.27 -10.10
N LEU A 247 -1.20 -0.23 -10.74
CA LEU A 247 -1.04 -0.67 -12.13
C LEU A 247 -0.75 -2.17 -12.13
N HIS A 248 -1.66 -2.98 -12.66
CA HIS A 248 -1.51 -4.43 -12.70
C HIS A 248 -1.11 -4.89 -14.11
N ILE A 249 0.10 -5.44 -14.23
CA ILE A 249 0.64 -6.03 -15.45
C ILE A 249 0.62 -7.56 -15.30
N ALA A 250 -0.28 -8.21 -16.01
CA ALA A 250 -0.45 -9.67 -15.96
C ALA A 250 0.26 -10.33 -17.15
N VAL A 251 1.14 -11.28 -16.87
CA VAL A 251 1.88 -12.05 -17.88
C VAL A 251 1.32 -13.47 -17.94
N GLY A 252 0.84 -13.90 -19.13
CA GLY A 252 0.15 -15.16 -19.30
C GLY A 252 0.86 -16.17 -20.20
N CYS A 253 1.00 -17.42 -19.74
CA CYS A 253 1.31 -18.56 -20.59
C CYS A 253 0.25 -19.67 -20.42
N THR A 254 0.37 -20.80 -21.06
CA THR A 254 -0.65 -21.87 -21.01
C THR A 254 -0.92 -22.33 -19.57
N GLY A 255 0.11 -22.70 -18.83
CA GLY A 255 0.01 -23.28 -17.48
C GLY A 255 0.43 -22.35 -16.33
N GLY A 256 0.96 -21.15 -16.60
CA GLY A 256 1.37 -20.21 -15.54
C GLY A 256 2.65 -20.60 -14.78
N ARG A 257 3.48 -21.50 -15.32
CA ARG A 257 4.60 -22.09 -14.58
C ARG A 257 5.99 -21.70 -15.09
N HIS A 258 6.22 -21.64 -16.40
CA HIS A 258 7.54 -21.42 -16.99
C HIS A 258 7.66 -20.02 -17.60
N ARG A 259 7.18 -19.83 -18.85
CA ARG A 259 7.36 -18.61 -19.64
C ARG A 259 6.83 -17.34 -18.97
N SER A 260 5.59 -17.41 -18.46
CA SER A 260 4.99 -16.26 -17.78
C SER A 260 5.70 -15.89 -16.48
N VAL A 261 6.17 -16.90 -15.74
CA VAL A 261 6.93 -16.68 -14.50
C VAL A 261 8.28 -16.03 -14.84
N ALA A 262 9.04 -16.56 -15.80
CA ALA A 262 10.33 -16.00 -16.22
C ALA A 262 10.17 -14.54 -16.70
N MET A 263 9.17 -14.27 -17.55
CA MET A 263 8.93 -12.93 -18.05
C MET A 263 8.51 -11.95 -16.95
N ALA A 264 7.67 -12.37 -16.01
CA ALA A 264 7.27 -11.55 -14.87
C ALA A 264 8.48 -11.20 -13.98
N GLU A 265 9.39 -12.14 -13.76
CA GLU A 265 10.64 -11.91 -13.03
C GLU A 265 11.54 -10.90 -13.73
N TRP A 266 11.76 -11.02 -15.07
CA TRP A 266 12.56 -10.05 -15.82
C TRP A 266 11.95 -8.64 -15.79
N LEU A 267 10.64 -8.52 -15.93
CA LEU A 267 9.98 -7.23 -15.80
C LEU A 267 10.14 -6.66 -14.38
N TYR A 268 10.03 -7.51 -13.36
CA TYR A 268 10.27 -7.10 -11.97
C TYR A 268 11.72 -6.63 -11.78
N GLU A 269 12.71 -7.39 -12.25
CA GLU A 269 14.13 -7.01 -12.19
C GLU A 269 14.41 -5.65 -12.85
N ILE A 270 13.74 -5.34 -13.96
CA ILE A 270 13.87 -4.07 -14.67
C ILE A 270 13.20 -2.93 -13.89
N TYR A 271 11.93 -3.09 -13.54
CA TYR A 271 11.12 -1.99 -13.03
C TYR A 271 11.31 -1.72 -11.54
N SER A 272 11.76 -2.69 -10.75
CA SER A 272 12.13 -2.47 -9.35
C SER A 272 13.37 -1.58 -9.17
N GLN A 273 14.17 -1.38 -10.22
CA GLN A 273 15.29 -0.43 -10.23
C GLN A 273 14.84 1.01 -10.54
N ILE A 274 13.66 1.17 -11.15
CA ILE A 274 13.13 2.46 -11.62
C ILE A 274 12.05 2.98 -10.67
N TYR A 275 11.21 2.08 -10.14
CA TYR A 275 10.07 2.41 -9.29
C TYR A 275 10.15 1.64 -7.96
N SER A 276 9.98 2.31 -6.86
CA SER A 276 10.10 1.73 -5.51
C SER A 276 8.92 0.83 -5.10
N GLY A 277 7.75 1.03 -5.71
CA GLY A 277 6.51 0.32 -5.40
C GLY A 277 6.21 -0.90 -6.28
N VAL A 278 7.23 -1.56 -6.87
CA VAL A 278 7.04 -2.73 -7.72
C VAL A 278 7.00 -4.01 -6.90
N CYS A 279 6.03 -4.87 -7.17
CA CYS A 279 5.96 -6.22 -6.61
C CYS A 279 5.64 -7.25 -7.69
N VAL A 280 6.09 -8.50 -7.47
CA VAL A 280 5.83 -9.62 -8.36
C VAL A 280 5.13 -10.75 -7.60
N ILE A 281 4.11 -11.34 -8.23
CA ILE A 281 3.39 -12.51 -7.71
C ILE A 281 3.22 -13.57 -8.80
N HIS A 282 3.21 -14.83 -8.40
CA HIS A 282 2.99 -15.96 -9.31
C HIS A 282 1.74 -16.72 -8.90
N ARG A 283 0.60 -16.36 -9.53
CA ARG A 283 -0.71 -16.88 -9.16
C ARG A 283 -0.80 -18.40 -9.27
N ASP A 284 -0.30 -18.95 -10.38
CA ASP A 284 -0.54 -20.37 -10.73
C ASP A 284 0.74 -21.23 -10.71
N LYS A 285 1.86 -20.71 -10.19
CA LYS A 285 3.16 -21.41 -10.16
C LYS A 285 3.13 -22.75 -9.43
N GLY A 286 2.33 -22.84 -8.37
CA GLY A 286 2.22 -24.02 -7.50
C GLY A 286 1.18 -25.07 -7.93
N HIS A 287 0.38 -24.82 -8.97
CA HIS A 287 -0.57 -25.81 -9.45
C HIS A 287 0.18 -26.94 -10.18
N GLY A 288 0.25 -28.11 -9.54
CA GLY A 288 0.84 -29.33 -10.10
C GLY A 288 0.13 -29.78 -11.37
N HIS A 289 0.81 -30.59 -12.17
CA HIS A 289 0.21 -31.29 -13.30
C HIS A 289 -0.89 -32.23 -12.76
N GLN A 290 -2.16 -31.88 -12.93
CA GLN A 290 -3.25 -32.83 -13.05
C GLN A 290 -3.52 -33.09 -14.50
#